data_b384e55bbbfe4e9e9b0393749cc44312
#
_entry.id   b384e55bbbfe4e9e9b0393749cc44312
#
_cell.length_a   1.000
_cell.length_b   1.000
_cell.length_c   1.000
_cell.angle_alpha   90.00
_cell.angle_beta   90.00
_cell.angle_gamma   90.00
#
_symmetry.space_group_name_H-M   'P 1'
#
loop_
_entity.id
_entity.type
_entity.pdbx_description
1 polymer ?
#
loop_
_entity_poly.entity_id
_entity_poly.type
_entity_poly.pdbx_seq_one_letter_code
_entity_poly.pdbx_strand_id
1 'polypeptide(L)'
;MNVPLFLAPSLLVAALVGTVGAPAQAQPAPVAAAAACPALLQHSFPRLQDEKPQNLCQYAGKVLLVVNTASKCGFTPQYEGLEALNAKYGPQGLVVLGFPSGDFGGQELKDSKEIADFCFNTYGVKFPMFAKSSVKGSAANPLYVQLIQATGKTPGWNFHKYLIGRDGKPLGSYGSNVTPTAPTLVAEIEKALAAK
;
A
#
# COMPACT_ATOMS: atom_id res chain seq x y z
N MET A 1 -95.04 -20.95 -44.73
CA MET A 1 -93.70 -21.21 -45.33
C MET A 1 -92.69 -20.78 -44.31
N ASN A 2 -92.13 -21.77 -43.59
CA ASN A 2 -91.22 -21.53 -42.49
C ASN A 2 -89.78 -21.54 -43.03
N VAL A 3 -89.00 -20.50 -42.71
CA VAL A 3 -87.60 -20.44 -43.00
C VAL A 3 -86.88 -20.59 -41.65
N PRO A 4 -85.92 -21.55 -41.44
CA PRO A 4 -85.19 -21.65 -40.19
C PRO A 4 -84.04 -20.68 -40.14
N LEU A 5 -83.86 -20.04 -38.99
CA LEU A 5 -82.83 -19.13 -38.65
C LEU A 5 -81.58 -19.96 -38.19
N PHE A 6 -80.49 -19.90 -38.93
CA PHE A 6 -79.21 -20.52 -38.52
C PHE A 6 -78.39 -19.53 -37.63
N LEU A 7 -78.26 -19.91 -36.35
CA LEU A 7 -77.27 -19.25 -35.46
C LEU A 7 -75.87 -19.77 -35.76
N ALA A 8 -74.97 -18.87 -36.08
CA ALA A 8 -73.52 -19.17 -36.16
C ALA A 8 -72.84 -18.91 -34.79
N PRO A 9 -71.98 -19.78 -34.32
CA PRO A 9 -71.22 -19.52 -33.06
C PRO A 9 -70.01 -18.61 -33.31
N SER A 10 -69.93 -17.54 -32.54
CA SER A 10 -68.78 -16.63 -32.47
C SER A 10 -67.63 -17.27 -31.71
N LEU A 11 -66.52 -17.54 -32.41
CA LEU A 11 -65.25 -17.94 -31.83
C LEU A 11 -64.55 -16.69 -31.20
N LEU A 12 -64.46 -16.67 -29.88
CA LEU A 12 -63.61 -15.72 -29.16
C LEU A 12 -62.16 -16.18 -29.30
N VAL A 13 -61.34 -15.45 -30.03
CA VAL A 13 -59.89 -15.62 -30.06
C VAL A 13 -59.33 -14.81 -28.89
N ALA A 14 -58.86 -15.48 -27.83
CA ALA A 14 -58.13 -14.89 -26.75
C ALA A 14 -56.70 -14.61 -27.21
N ALA A 15 -56.33 -13.33 -27.40
CA ALA A 15 -54.95 -12.91 -27.66
C ALA A 15 -54.13 -12.94 -26.36
N LEU A 16 -53.24 -13.89 -26.23
CA LEU A 16 -52.21 -13.92 -25.19
C LEU A 16 -51.15 -12.83 -25.50
N VAL A 17 -51.21 -11.72 -24.75
CA VAL A 17 -50.14 -10.70 -24.77
C VAL A 17 -49.00 -11.21 -23.90
N GLY A 18 -47.98 -11.77 -24.53
CA GLY A 18 -46.73 -12.15 -23.87
C GLY A 18 -45.95 -10.88 -23.48
N THR A 19 -45.80 -10.61 -22.20
CA THR A 19 -44.88 -9.58 -21.69
C THR A 19 -43.46 -10.05 -21.85
N VAL A 20 -42.76 -9.54 -22.86
CA VAL A 20 -41.28 -9.73 -23.03
C VAL A 20 -40.61 -8.91 -21.92
N GLY A 21 -40.15 -9.59 -20.87
CA GLY A 21 -39.33 -8.99 -19.82
C GLY A 21 -38.03 -8.44 -20.42
N ALA A 22 -37.82 -7.14 -20.30
CA ALA A 22 -36.55 -6.52 -20.69
C ALA A 22 -35.38 -7.08 -19.81
N PRO A 23 -34.22 -7.38 -20.42
CA PRO A 23 -33.05 -7.85 -19.64
C PRO A 23 -32.66 -6.78 -18.61
N ALA A 24 -32.53 -7.18 -17.35
CA ALA A 24 -32.00 -6.33 -16.28
C ALA A 24 -30.58 -5.93 -16.64
N GLN A 25 -30.36 -4.66 -16.94
CA GLN A 25 -29.01 -4.11 -17.11
C GLN A 25 -28.31 -4.15 -15.76
N ALA A 26 -27.26 -4.97 -15.65
CA ALA A 26 -26.38 -4.97 -14.50
C ALA A 26 -25.73 -3.59 -14.39
N GLN A 27 -26.07 -2.83 -13.34
CA GLN A 27 -25.39 -1.58 -13.03
C GLN A 27 -23.93 -1.90 -12.71
N PRO A 28 -22.96 -1.19 -13.32
CA PRO A 28 -21.55 -1.36 -12.93
C PRO A 28 -21.41 -1.03 -11.45
N ALA A 29 -20.71 -1.90 -10.71
CA ALA A 29 -20.39 -1.67 -9.30
C ALA A 29 -19.73 -0.29 -9.14
N PRO A 30 -20.04 0.49 -8.08
CA PRO A 30 -19.41 1.78 -7.86
C PRO A 30 -17.88 1.60 -7.78
N VAL A 31 -17.16 2.24 -8.70
CA VAL A 31 -15.72 2.32 -8.66
C VAL A 31 -15.38 3.02 -7.34
N ALA A 32 -14.72 2.32 -6.42
CA ALA A 32 -14.30 2.91 -5.16
C ALA A 32 -13.53 4.19 -5.46
N ALA A 33 -14.02 5.33 -4.99
CA ALA A 33 -13.37 6.61 -5.18
C ALA A 33 -11.91 6.48 -4.69
N ALA A 34 -10.95 6.78 -5.56
CA ALA A 34 -9.55 6.74 -5.19
C ALA A 34 -9.36 7.62 -3.94
N ALA A 35 -8.82 7.04 -2.86
CA ALA A 35 -8.59 7.78 -1.62
C ALA A 35 -7.75 9.03 -1.94
N ALA A 36 -8.19 10.19 -1.46
CA ALA A 36 -7.43 11.43 -1.63
C ALA A 36 -6.01 11.22 -1.05
N CYS A 37 -4.98 11.71 -1.77
CA CYS A 37 -3.61 11.54 -1.32
C CYS A 37 -3.35 12.33 -0.02
N PRO A 38 -3.02 11.66 1.10
CA PRO A 38 -2.68 12.33 2.35
C PRO A 38 -1.46 13.25 2.19
N ALA A 39 -1.41 14.35 2.93
CA ALA A 39 -0.30 15.31 2.86
C ALA A 39 1.08 14.66 3.07
N LEU A 40 1.18 13.69 3.98
CA LEU A 40 2.40 12.93 4.25
C LEU A 40 2.90 12.14 3.02
N LEU A 41 2.03 11.80 2.07
CA LEU A 41 2.38 11.02 0.87
C LEU A 41 2.52 11.87 -0.39
N GLN A 42 2.36 13.19 -0.31
CA GLN A 42 2.50 14.11 -1.47
C GLN A 42 3.96 14.37 -1.82
N HIS A 43 4.73 13.28 -1.95
CA HIS A 43 6.14 13.30 -2.28
C HIS A 43 6.44 12.31 -3.39
N SER A 44 7.52 12.57 -4.13
CA SER A 44 8.06 11.67 -5.15
C SER A 44 9.53 11.43 -4.87
N PHE A 45 9.95 10.17 -4.92
CA PHE A 45 11.34 9.76 -4.72
C PHE A 45 11.80 8.89 -5.88
N PRO A 46 13.08 8.96 -6.30
CA PRO A 46 13.63 8.02 -7.26
C PRO A 46 13.58 6.59 -6.70
N ARG A 47 13.16 5.63 -7.52
CA ARG A 47 13.23 4.21 -7.18
C ARG A 47 14.69 3.76 -7.13
N LEU A 48 15.00 2.82 -6.25
CA LEU A 48 16.36 2.30 -6.13
C LEU A 48 16.87 1.62 -7.41
N GLN A 49 15.97 0.92 -8.14
CA GLN A 49 16.33 0.05 -9.25
C GLN A 49 16.69 0.79 -10.54
N ASP A 50 16.02 1.90 -10.84
CA ASP A 50 16.09 2.59 -12.14
C ASP A 50 16.02 4.12 -12.02
N GLU A 51 16.04 4.62 -10.79
CA GLU A 51 15.99 6.05 -10.44
C GLU A 51 14.79 6.81 -11.02
N LYS A 52 13.79 6.10 -11.56
CA LYS A 52 12.56 6.74 -12.01
C LYS A 52 11.75 7.28 -10.84
N PRO A 53 11.18 8.47 -10.96
CA PRO A 53 10.39 9.06 -9.90
C PRO A 53 9.16 8.21 -9.60
N GLN A 54 8.94 7.93 -8.32
CA GLN A 54 7.79 7.19 -7.82
C GLN A 54 7.04 8.06 -6.82
N ASN A 55 5.81 8.42 -7.16
CA ASN A 55 4.94 9.22 -6.30
C ASN A 55 4.33 8.34 -5.22
N LEU A 56 4.46 8.75 -3.94
CA LEU A 56 3.93 7.98 -2.82
C LEU A 56 2.39 8.01 -2.72
N CYS A 57 1.70 8.90 -3.42
CA CYS A 57 0.24 8.91 -3.49
C CYS A 57 -0.34 7.57 -4.01
N GLN A 58 0.41 6.79 -4.77
CA GLN A 58 0.00 5.45 -5.18
C GLN A 58 -0.27 4.49 -4.02
N TYR A 59 0.24 4.82 -2.84
CA TYR A 59 0.05 4.04 -1.62
C TYR A 59 -1.05 4.60 -0.71
N ALA A 60 -1.82 5.60 -1.17
CA ALA A 60 -2.96 6.14 -0.42
C ALA A 60 -3.95 5.00 -0.07
N GLY A 61 -4.45 5.01 1.16
CA GLY A 61 -5.35 3.96 1.67
C GLY A 61 -4.66 2.65 2.08
N LYS A 62 -3.33 2.56 1.99
CA LYS A 62 -2.52 1.44 2.48
C LYS A 62 -1.99 1.72 3.88
N VAL A 63 -1.71 0.67 4.62
CA VAL A 63 -0.88 0.75 5.84
C VAL A 63 0.58 0.73 5.39
N LEU A 64 1.40 1.68 5.85
CA LEU A 64 2.78 1.78 5.42
C LEU A 64 3.73 1.55 6.59
N LEU A 65 4.80 0.79 6.34
CA LEU A 65 5.94 0.65 7.24
C LEU A 65 7.17 1.28 6.56
N VAL A 66 7.48 2.52 6.95
CA VAL A 66 8.62 3.27 6.41
C VAL A 66 9.86 2.95 7.24
N VAL A 67 10.94 2.52 6.59
CA VAL A 67 12.16 2.04 7.25
C VAL A 67 13.39 2.66 6.61
N ASN A 68 14.29 3.25 7.40
CA ASN A 68 15.61 3.62 6.90
C ASN A 68 16.56 2.44 7.00
N THR A 69 17.25 2.11 5.92
CA THR A 69 18.03 0.88 5.78
C THR A 69 19.50 1.16 5.56
N ALA A 70 20.34 0.13 5.76
CA ALA A 70 21.75 0.16 5.42
C ALA A 70 22.28 -1.26 5.15
N SER A 71 23.20 -1.39 4.18
CA SER A 71 23.73 -2.66 3.71
C SER A 71 24.83 -3.26 4.60
N LYS A 72 25.50 -2.44 5.42
CA LYS A 72 26.68 -2.84 6.25
C LYS A 72 26.44 -2.63 7.75
N CYS A 73 25.24 -2.92 8.22
CA CYS A 73 24.82 -2.70 9.60
C CYS A 73 24.60 -4.03 10.32
N GLY A 74 24.84 -4.09 11.63
CA GLY A 74 24.46 -5.27 12.43
C GLY A 74 22.98 -5.60 12.41
N PHE A 75 22.12 -4.64 12.05
CA PHE A 75 20.68 -4.85 11.89
C PHE A 75 20.26 -5.23 10.45
N THR A 76 21.19 -5.33 9.50
CA THR A 76 20.89 -5.67 8.09
C THR A 76 20.08 -6.97 7.93
N PRO A 77 20.25 -8.02 8.77
CA PRO A 77 19.40 -9.20 8.71
C PRO A 77 17.89 -8.93 8.91
N GLN A 78 17.51 -7.76 9.39
CA GLN A 78 16.10 -7.38 9.48
C GLN A 78 15.40 -7.27 8.11
N TYR A 79 16.14 -7.19 6.99
CA TYR A 79 15.55 -7.27 5.65
C TYR A 79 14.69 -8.54 5.47
N GLU A 80 15.13 -9.68 5.99
CA GLU A 80 14.37 -10.95 5.93
C GLU A 80 13.00 -10.80 6.59
N GLY A 81 12.96 -10.23 7.79
CA GLY A 81 11.70 -10.00 8.50
C GLY A 81 10.81 -8.94 7.84
N LEU A 82 11.39 -7.90 7.24
CA LEU A 82 10.66 -6.89 6.49
C LEU A 82 10.01 -7.49 5.24
N GLU A 83 10.74 -8.34 4.49
CA GLU A 83 10.20 -9.03 3.33
C GLU A 83 9.11 -10.04 3.74
N ALA A 84 9.31 -10.76 4.85
CA ALA A 84 8.28 -11.65 5.39
C ALA A 84 6.99 -10.91 5.76
N LEU A 85 7.10 -9.73 6.39
CA LEU A 85 5.93 -8.88 6.67
C LEU A 85 5.24 -8.42 5.39
N ASN A 86 6.03 -7.95 4.41
CA ASN A 86 5.51 -7.48 3.13
C ASN A 86 4.79 -8.62 2.37
N ALA A 87 5.36 -9.82 2.34
CA ALA A 87 4.75 -10.98 1.71
C ALA A 87 3.46 -11.42 2.42
N LYS A 88 3.47 -11.49 3.77
CA LYS A 88 2.32 -11.95 4.56
C LYS A 88 1.15 -10.96 4.53
N TYR A 89 1.43 -9.68 4.74
CA TYR A 89 0.39 -8.66 4.92
C TYR A 89 0.16 -7.79 3.69
N GLY A 90 0.98 -7.90 2.65
CA GLY A 90 0.80 -7.18 1.38
C GLY A 90 -0.58 -7.38 0.76
N PRO A 91 -1.11 -8.62 0.65
CA PRO A 91 -2.48 -8.87 0.17
C PRO A 91 -3.56 -8.19 1.01
N GLN A 92 -3.29 -7.90 2.29
CA GLN A 92 -4.19 -7.21 3.20
C GLN A 92 -4.04 -5.68 3.17
N GLY A 93 -3.03 -5.19 2.43
CA GLY A 93 -2.82 -3.76 2.22
C GLY A 93 -1.67 -3.14 3.01
N LEU A 94 -0.73 -3.93 3.56
CA LEU A 94 0.55 -3.42 4.05
C LEU A 94 1.50 -3.16 2.87
N VAL A 95 2.27 -2.08 2.94
CA VAL A 95 3.42 -1.85 2.07
C VAL A 95 4.61 -1.44 2.92
N VAL A 96 5.72 -2.15 2.78
CA VAL A 96 7.00 -1.74 3.35
C VAL A 96 7.68 -0.78 2.37
N LEU A 97 8.21 0.35 2.85
CA LEU A 97 8.94 1.34 2.06
C LEU A 97 10.35 1.51 2.62
N GLY A 98 11.35 1.10 1.87
CA GLY A 98 12.75 1.15 2.28
C GLY A 98 13.49 2.39 1.76
N PHE A 99 14.16 3.10 2.66
CA PHE A 99 14.96 4.29 2.37
C PHE A 99 16.42 4.07 2.78
N PRO A 100 17.29 3.63 1.87
CA PRO A 100 18.71 3.51 2.14
C PRO A 100 19.32 4.84 2.60
N SER A 101 20.12 4.81 3.68
CA SER A 101 20.70 6.00 4.25
C SER A 101 22.12 5.78 4.78
N GLY A 102 23.01 6.72 4.49
CA GLY A 102 24.38 6.74 5.02
C GLY A 102 24.53 7.50 6.33
N ASP A 103 23.45 7.99 6.94
CA ASP A 103 23.51 8.91 8.08
C ASP A 103 24.03 8.28 9.37
N PHE A 104 24.08 6.96 9.45
CA PHE A 104 24.48 6.22 10.63
C PHE A 104 25.77 5.43 10.37
N GLY A 105 26.89 6.03 10.71
CA GLY A 105 28.21 5.42 10.59
C GLY A 105 28.66 5.17 9.14
N GLY A 106 28.04 5.79 8.13
CA GLY A 106 28.37 5.55 6.73
C GLY A 106 28.14 4.10 6.28
N GLN A 107 27.20 3.39 6.92
CA GLN A 107 26.99 1.95 6.73
C GLN A 107 26.17 1.60 5.48
N GLU A 108 25.84 2.57 4.63
CA GLU A 108 25.21 2.29 3.34
C GLU A 108 26.22 2.35 2.19
N LEU A 109 26.02 1.50 1.18
CA LEU A 109 26.80 1.48 -0.05
C LEU A 109 26.71 2.82 -0.79
N LYS A 110 27.58 3.02 -1.79
CA LYS A 110 27.74 4.36 -2.41
C LYS A 110 26.58 4.70 -3.32
N ASP A 111 26.24 3.82 -4.24
CA ASP A 111 25.30 4.11 -5.31
C ASP A 111 24.07 3.16 -5.31
N SER A 112 23.04 3.59 -6.01
CA SER A 112 21.77 2.88 -6.08
C SER A 112 21.90 1.47 -6.65
N LYS A 113 22.80 1.27 -7.62
CA LYS A 113 23.01 -0.04 -8.25
C LYS A 113 23.60 -1.04 -7.27
N GLU A 114 24.67 -0.66 -6.55
CA GLU A 114 25.28 -1.52 -5.53
C GLU A 114 24.28 -1.90 -4.43
N ILE A 115 23.47 -0.92 -3.97
CA ILE A 115 22.45 -1.15 -2.94
C ILE A 115 21.37 -2.10 -3.49
N ALA A 116 20.89 -1.88 -4.71
CA ALA A 116 19.88 -2.72 -5.34
C ALA A 116 20.36 -4.16 -5.51
N ASP A 117 21.57 -4.35 -6.06
CA ASP A 117 22.19 -5.67 -6.24
C ASP A 117 22.33 -6.41 -4.90
N PHE A 118 22.74 -5.71 -3.84
CA PHE A 118 22.86 -6.27 -2.50
C PHE A 118 21.51 -6.69 -1.93
N CYS A 119 20.51 -5.81 -1.96
CA CYS A 119 19.18 -6.08 -1.42
C CYS A 119 18.50 -7.24 -2.14
N PHE A 120 18.56 -7.27 -3.49
CA PHE A 120 17.94 -8.32 -4.29
C PHE A 120 18.67 -9.66 -4.16
N ASN A 121 19.98 -9.67 -4.34
CA ASN A 121 20.74 -10.92 -4.43
C ASN A 121 20.98 -11.57 -3.06
N THR A 122 21.07 -10.77 -1.99
CA THR A 122 21.36 -11.30 -0.65
C THR A 122 20.11 -11.57 0.16
N TYR A 123 19.11 -10.68 0.09
CA TYR A 123 17.91 -10.75 0.95
C TYR A 123 16.61 -10.97 0.17
N GLY A 124 16.64 -11.02 -1.17
CA GLY A 124 15.46 -11.23 -2.00
C GLY A 124 14.39 -10.16 -1.83
N VAL A 125 14.79 -8.91 -1.51
CA VAL A 125 13.87 -7.80 -1.24
C VAL A 125 12.99 -7.50 -2.44
N LYS A 126 11.67 -7.52 -2.25
CA LYS A 126 10.65 -7.22 -3.26
C LYS A 126 9.82 -6.00 -2.94
N PHE A 127 9.81 -5.56 -1.68
CA PHE A 127 9.11 -4.33 -1.31
C PHE A 127 9.79 -3.09 -1.94
N PRO A 128 9.06 -1.98 -2.16
CA PRO A 128 9.58 -0.76 -2.74
C PRO A 128 10.77 -0.19 -1.98
N MET A 129 11.87 0.03 -2.70
CA MET A 129 13.08 0.67 -2.21
C MET A 129 13.32 1.95 -3.02
N PHE A 130 13.80 2.99 -2.33
CA PHE A 130 14.09 4.29 -2.94
C PHE A 130 15.60 4.55 -2.99
N ALA A 131 16.00 5.51 -3.81
CA ALA A 131 17.40 5.93 -3.89
C ALA A 131 17.88 6.44 -2.53
N LYS A 132 19.18 6.27 -2.28
CA LYS A 132 19.84 6.69 -1.04
C LYS A 132 19.58 8.16 -0.72
N SER A 133 19.15 8.44 0.50
CA SER A 133 18.85 9.79 0.96
C SER A 133 19.17 9.98 2.44
N SER A 134 19.27 11.23 2.88
CA SER A 134 19.34 11.52 4.30
C SER A 134 17.97 11.40 4.97
N VAL A 135 17.95 10.90 6.21
CA VAL A 135 16.73 10.67 7.02
C VAL A 135 16.74 11.41 8.35
N LYS A 136 17.78 12.21 8.59
CA LYS A 136 17.90 13.06 9.80
C LYS A 136 18.63 14.38 9.51
N GLY A 137 18.53 15.32 10.46
CA GLY A 137 19.18 16.62 10.37
C GLY A 137 18.59 17.52 9.28
N SER A 138 19.32 18.56 8.90
CA SER A 138 18.86 19.56 7.92
C SER A 138 18.74 19.03 6.48
N ALA A 139 19.44 17.93 6.18
CA ALA A 139 19.42 17.28 4.86
C ALA A 139 18.35 16.16 4.75
N ALA A 140 17.56 15.92 5.80
CA ALA A 140 16.54 14.88 5.78
C ALA A 140 15.56 15.08 4.63
N ASN A 141 15.22 14.01 3.95
CA ASN A 141 14.23 14.06 2.89
C ASN A 141 12.84 14.48 3.44
N PRO A 142 11.96 15.06 2.63
CA PRO A 142 10.73 15.70 3.12
C PRO A 142 9.77 14.74 3.83
N LEU A 143 9.72 13.46 3.46
CA LEU A 143 8.92 12.45 4.16
C LEU A 143 9.40 12.28 5.61
N TYR A 144 10.71 12.14 5.80
CA TYR A 144 11.29 11.97 7.14
C TYR A 144 11.17 13.25 7.99
N VAL A 145 11.28 14.43 7.39
CA VAL A 145 11.00 15.69 8.09
C VAL A 145 9.59 15.68 8.67
N GLN A 146 8.58 15.33 7.87
CA GLN A 146 7.18 15.28 8.32
C GLN A 146 6.94 14.16 9.35
N LEU A 147 7.56 12.98 9.18
CA LEU A 147 7.45 11.88 10.14
C LEU A 147 8.03 12.26 11.50
N ILE A 148 9.20 12.91 11.51
CA ILE A 148 9.84 13.41 12.73
C ILE A 148 8.96 14.47 13.42
N GLN A 149 8.42 15.40 12.65
CA GLN A 149 7.53 16.45 13.19
C GLN A 149 6.25 15.84 13.77
N ALA A 150 5.62 14.91 13.08
CA ALA A 150 4.36 14.30 13.51
C ALA A 150 4.50 13.37 14.71
N THR A 151 5.65 12.67 14.84
CA THR A 151 5.88 11.70 15.92
C THR A 151 6.72 12.23 17.07
N GLY A 152 7.45 13.34 16.88
CA GLY A 152 8.46 13.83 17.83
C GLY A 152 9.66 12.90 17.96
N LYS A 153 9.85 11.92 17.06
CA LYS A 153 10.90 10.91 17.12
C LYS A 153 11.76 10.96 15.86
N THR A 154 13.05 11.25 16.03
CA THR A 154 14.06 11.15 14.98
C THR A 154 14.63 9.74 14.94
N PRO A 155 14.94 9.16 13.76
CA PRO A 155 15.64 7.90 13.68
C PRO A 155 16.94 7.94 14.46
N GLY A 156 17.08 7.03 15.44
CA GLY A 156 18.29 6.96 16.28
C GLY A 156 19.41 6.13 15.64
N TRP A 157 19.07 5.22 14.72
CA TRP A 157 20.02 4.36 14.01
C TRP A 157 19.39 3.78 12.73
N ASN A 158 20.11 2.95 11.98
CA ASN A 158 19.59 2.20 10.86
C ASN A 158 18.45 1.26 11.30
N PHE A 159 17.53 0.94 10.39
CA PHE A 159 16.36 0.10 10.64
C PHE A 159 15.39 0.66 11.70
N HIS A 160 15.33 1.98 11.85
CA HIS A 160 14.23 2.64 12.54
C HIS A 160 12.97 2.59 11.66
N LYS A 161 11.79 2.40 12.25
CA LYS A 161 10.55 2.21 11.52
C LYS A 161 9.50 3.23 11.98
N TYR A 162 8.69 3.69 11.01
CA TYR A 162 7.46 4.42 11.27
C TYR A 162 6.29 3.64 10.68
N LEU A 163 5.25 3.43 11.47
CA LEU A 163 3.99 2.84 11.02
C LEU A 163 3.00 3.96 10.70
N ILE A 164 2.36 3.89 9.53
CA ILE A 164 1.40 4.88 9.04
C ILE A 164 0.09 4.16 8.73
N GLY A 165 -1.01 4.72 9.20
CA GLY A 165 -2.35 4.20 8.95
C GLY A 165 -2.87 4.46 7.55
N ARG A 166 -4.01 3.87 7.20
CA ARG A 166 -4.66 4.04 5.90
C ARG A 166 -5.05 5.49 5.60
N ASP A 167 -5.28 6.29 6.63
CA ASP A 167 -5.59 7.72 6.54
C ASP A 167 -4.34 8.61 6.35
N GLY A 168 -3.15 7.98 6.26
CA GLY A 168 -1.88 8.67 6.12
C GLY A 168 -1.33 9.28 7.41
N LYS A 169 -1.90 8.96 8.58
CA LYS A 169 -1.40 9.46 9.86
C LYS A 169 -0.38 8.48 10.46
N PRO A 170 0.75 8.97 10.99
CA PRO A 170 1.67 8.14 11.75
C PRO A 170 1.00 7.56 13.01
N LEU A 171 1.11 6.24 13.17
CA LEU A 171 0.56 5.47 14.31
C LEU A 171 1.62 5.15 15.35
N GLY A 172 2.88 5.03 14.93
CA GLY A 172 3.97 4.67 15.84
C GLY A 172 5.35 4.84 15.22
N SER A 173 6.35 4.83 16.11
CA SER A 173 7.77 4.93 15.78
C SER A 173 8.53 3.89 16.60
N TYR A 174 9.36 3.09 15.93
CA TYR A 174 10.01 1.91 16.51
C TYR A 174 11.51 1.96 16.23
N GLY A 175 12.31 1.90 17.28
CA GLY A 175 13.76 1.89 17.15
C GLY A 175 14.29 0.59 16.51
N SER A 176 15.59 0.61 16.19
CA SER A 176 16.28 -0.50 15.51
C SER A 176 16.15 -1.86 16.22
N ASN A 177 16.12 -1.86 17.56
CA ASN A 177 15.99 -3.07 18.38
C ASN A 177 14.59 -3.74 18.29
N VAL A 178 13.57 -3.02 17.81
CA VAL A 178 12.27 -3.60 17.53
C VAL A 178 12.34 -4.29 16.17
N THR A 179 12.52 -5.61 16.18
CA THR A 179 12.59 -6.40 14.94
C THR A 179 11.26 -6.37 14.18
N PRO A 180 11.26 -6.60 12.87
CA PRO A 180 10.01 -6.68 12.09
C PRO A 180 9.03 -7.73 12.61
N THR A 181 9.55 -8.81 13.22
CA THR A 181 8.76 -9.91 13.80
C THR A 181 8.39 -9.70 15.27
N ALA A 182 8.77 -8.56 15.87
CA ALA A 182 8.43 -8.27 17.26
C ALA A 182 6.91 -8.27 17.46
N PRO A 183 6.37 -9.00 18.48
CA PRO A 183 4.93 -9.09 18.70
C PRO A 183 4.24 -7.73 18.81
N THR A 184 4.92 -6.75 19.43
CA THR A 184 4.40 -5.39 19.58
C THR A 184 4.20 -4.68 18.24
N LEU A 185 5.16 -4.79 17.31
CA LEU A 185 5.06 -4.19 15.98
C LEU A 185 4.01 -4.93 15.13
N VAL A 186 4.02 -6.26 15.17
CA VAL A 186 3.06 -7.08 14.41
C VAL A 186 1.62 -6.78 14.85
N ALA A 187 1.35 -6.69 16.15
CA ALA A 187 0.02 -6.38 16.67
C ALA A 187 -0.48 -4.99 16.21
N GLU A 188 0.39 -3.97 16.20
CA GLU A 188 0.02 -2.65 15.70
C GLU A 188 -0.21 -2.63 14.18
N ILE A 189 0.56 -3.41 13.41
CA ILE A 189 0.31 -3.59 11.98
C ILE A 189 -1.06 -4.25 11.75
N GLU A 190 -1.36 -5.34 12.45
CA GLU A 190 -2.64 -6.06 12.32
C GLU A 190 -3.82 -5.17 12.71
N LYS A 191 -3.70 -4.40 13.78
CA LYS A 191 -4.68 -3.39 14.21
C LYS A 191 -4.89 -2.32 13.14
N ALA A 192 -3.81 -1.78 12.56
CA ALA A 192 -3.89 -0.78 11.49
C ALA A 192 -4.54 -1.34 10.22
N LEU A 193 -4.27 -2.61 9.88
CA LEU A 193 -4.89 -3.29 8.74
C LEU A 193 -6.39 -3.54 8.93
N ALA A 194 -6.84 -3.80 10.16
CA ALA A 194 -8.25 -4.00 10.52
C ALA A 194 -9.05 -2.68 10.55
N ALA A 195 -8.39 -1.53 10.69
CA ALA A 195 -9.04 -0.23 10.65
C ALA A 195 -9.58 0.06 9.24
N LYS A 196 -10.84 0.59 9.19
CA LYS A 196 -11.54 0.95 7.94
C LYS A 196 -11.23 2.37 7.52
#